data_9aefb463c44075fe2e3201de6938dd64
#
_entry.id   9aefb463c44075fe2e3201de6938dd64
#
_cell.length_a   1.000
_cell.length_b   1.000
_cell.length_c   1.000
_cell.angle_alpha   90.00
_cell.angle_beta   90.00
_cell.angle_gamma   90.00
#
_symmetry.space_group_name_H-M   'P 1'
#
loop_
_entity.id
_entity.type
_entity.pdbx_description
1 polymer ?
#
loop_
_entity_poly.entity_id
_entity_poly.type
_entity_poly.pdbx_seq_one_letter_code
_entity_poly.pdbx_strand_id
1 'polypeptide(L)'
;MILLHQPTLKGNEKKYLNECINTNWISTSGKFINLFEKEICKYTKSKHVVLVNSGTSALHISLLLSNIKPGDEVIVPTVSFIAPINAVNYCKASPIFIDVDDYLNIDIKKTIYFLENETITRNNLTYNKKTKKKI
;
A
#
# COMPACT_ATOMS: atom_id res chain seq x y z
N MET A 1 12.59 -9.44 -29.58
CA MET A 1 11.77 -9.71 -28.37
C MET A 1 11.13 -8.39 -27.94
N ILE A 2 9.81 -8.35 -27.79
CA ILE A 2 9.11 -7.18 -27.29
C ILE A 2 9.01 -7.34 -25.76
N LEU A 3 9.59 -6.40 -25.01
CA LEU A 3 9.52 -6.41 -23.54
C LEU A 3 8.22 -5.76 -23.10
N LEU A 4 7.53 -6.36 -22.13
CA LEU A 4 6.33 -5.81 -21.53
C LEU A 4 6.63 -4.51 -20.76
N HIS A 5 7.77 -4.47 -20.09
CA HIS A 5 8.23 -3.35 -19.29
C HIS A 5 9.76 -3.29 -19.26
N GLN A 6 10.30 -2.10 -19.38
CA GLN A 6 11.72 -1.85 -19.25
C GLN A 6 11.97 -0.60 -18.42
N PRO A 7 12.82 -0.67 -17.38
CA PRO A 7 13.15 0.51 -16.60
C PRO A 7 13.94 1.52 -17.43
N THR A 8 13.68 2.80 -17.21
CA THR A 8 14.41 3.89 -17.84
C THR A 8 15.46 4.42 -16.87
N LEU A 9 16.74 4.22 -17.21
CA LEU A 9 17.90 4.64 -16.40
C LEU A 9 18.67 5.74 -17.15
N LYS A 10 18.06 6.92 -17.31
CA LYS A 10 18.62 8.07 -18.04
C LYS A 10 18.93 9.27 -17.14
N GLY A 11 18.77 9.12 -15.85
CA GLY A 11 19.00 10.16 -14.85
C GLY A 11 20.35 10.04 -14.12
N ASN A 12 20.32 10.30 -12.83
CA ASN A 12 21.51 10.29 -11.98
C ASN A 12 21.76 8.94 -11.26
N GLU A 13 21.04 7.87 -11.63
CA GLU A 13 21.06 6.59 -10.93
C GLU A 13 22.48 6.05 -10.78
N LYS A 14 23.24 6.02 -11.91
CA LYS A 14 24.61 5.53 -11.89
C LYS A 14 25.53 6.39 -11.02
N LYS A 15 25.34 7.71 -11.01
CA LYS A 15 26.11 8.64 -10.16
C LYS A 15 25.89 8.34 -8.69
N TYR A 16 24.63 8.20 -8.27
CA TYR A 16 24.27 7.96 -6.86
C TYR A 16 24.70 6.57 -6.40
N LEU A 17 24.54 5.55 -7.25
CA LEU A 17 25.03 4.21 -6.94
C LEU A 17 26.54 4.17 -6.77
N ASN A 18 27.30 4.80 -7.67
CA ASN A 18 28.75 4.89 -7.54
C ASN A 18 29.18 5.62 -6.25
N GLU A 19 28.45 6.68 -5.86
CA GLU A 19 28.73 7.36 -4.61
C GLU A 19 28.50 6.43 -3.41
N CYS A 20 27.41 5.65 -3.38
CA CYS A 20 27.15 4.68 -2.35
C CYS A 20 28.28 3.63 -2.22
N ILE A 21 28.75 3.12 -3.37
CA ILE A 21 29.84 2.13 -3.40
C ILE A 21 31.14 2.75 -2.90
N ASN A 22 31.51 3.92 -3.41
CA ASN A 22 32.77 4.61 -3.05
C ASN A 22 32.83 5.01 -1.58
N THR A 23 31.67 5.26 -0.97
CA THR A 23 31.58 5.63 0.46
C THR A 23 31.26 4.45 1.38
N ASN A 24 31.14 3.24 0.84
CA ASN A 24 30.71 2.01 1.53
C ASN A 24 29.32 2.13 2.24
N TRP A 25 28.46 3.04 1.80
CA TRP A 25 27.08 3.20 2.32
C TRP A 25 26.10 2.44 1.45
N ILE A 26 26.01 1.14 1.65
CA ILE A 26 25.12 0.21 0.92
C ILE A 26 24.10 -0.49 1.81
N SER A 27 23.85 0.04 3.01
CA SER A 27 22.92 -0.54 3.98
C SER A 27 21.57 0.21 4.01
N THR A 28 20.69 -0.18 4.94
CA THR A 28 19.33 0.37 5.13
C THR A 28 19.31 1.80 5.69
N SER A 29 20.46 2.38 6.00
CA SER A 29 20.60 3.78 6.41
C SER A 29 21.64 4.48 5.55
N GLY A 30 21.54 5.78 5.39
CA GLY A 30 22.50 6.55 4.62
C GLY A 30 21.96 7.86 4.05
N LYS A 31 22.84 8.63 3.43
CA LYS A 31 22.55 9.96 2.86
C LYS A 31 21.34 9.95 1.92
N PHE A 32 21.28 8.96 1.01
CA PHE A 32 20.24 8.94 -0.03
C PHE A 32 18.88 8.52 0.50
N ILE A 33 18.82 7.69 1.55
CA ILE A 33 17.58 7.37 2.25
C ILE A 33 16.96 8.66 2.81
N ASN A 34 17.75 9.41 3.59
CA ASN A 34 17.29 10.65 4.21
C ASN A 34 16.91 11.72 3.17
N LEU A 35 17.65 11.83 2.05
CA LEU A 35 17.33 12.75 0.99
C LEU A 35 16.03 12.38 0.30
N PHE A 36 15.80 11.10 0.01
CA PHE A 36 14.60 10.66 -0.65
C PHE A 36 13.36 10.85 0.24
N GLU A 37 13.44 10.50 1.53
CA GLU A 37 12.36 10.78 2.49
C GLU A 37 12.00 12.27 2.54
N LYS A 38 13.01 13.16 2.58
CA LYS A 38 12.78 14.60 2.55
C LYS A 38 12.12 15.09 1.26
N GLU A 39 12.55 14.60 0.10
CA GLU A 39 11.94 14.97 -1.18
C GLU A 39 10.50 14.47 -1.31
N ILE A 40 10.21 13.25 -0.86
CA ILE A 40 8.83 12.75 -0.81
C ILE A 40 7.97 13.57 0.16
N CYS A 41 8.49 13.91 1.35
CA CYS A 41 7.80 14.82 2.28
C CYS A 41 7.42 16.16 1.61
N LYS A 42 8.35 16.78 0.88
CA LYS A 42 8.09 18.02 0.15
C LYS A 42 7.03 17.85 -0.93
N TYR A 43 7.16 16.80 -1.74
CA TYR A 43 6.27 16.54 -2.86
C TYR A 43 4.83 16.23 -2.39
N THR A 44 4.68 15.38 -1.40
CA THR A 44 3.37 14.93 -0.88
C THR A 44 2.79 15.88 0.17
N LYS A 45 3.60 16.82 0.68
CA LYS A 45 3.29 17.66 1.85
C LYS A 45 3.01 16.83 3.12
N SER A 46 3.48 15.61 3.17
CA SER A 46 3.38 14.74 4.34
C SER A 46 4.36 15.19 5.40
N LYS A 47 3.96 15.08 6.67
CA LYS A 47 4.83 15.45 7.81
C LYS A 47 5.99 14.48 7.99
N HIS A 48 5.75 13.20 7.71
CA HIS A 48 6.74 12.13 7.86
C HIS A 48 6.63 11.16 6.68
N VAL A 49 7.76 10.62 6.27
CA VAL A 49 7.89 9.54 5.27
C VAL A 49 8.90 8.54 5.79
N VAL A 50 8.62 7.28 5.60
CA VAL A 50 9.53 6.16 5.91
C VAL A 50 9.65 5.29 4.67
N LEU A 51 10.88 5.04 4.23
CA LEU A 51 11.15 4.16 3.11
C LEU A 51 11.13 2.70 3.54
N VAL A 52 10.59 1.86 2.68
CA VAL A 52 10.59 0.42 2.83
C VAL A 52 11.08 -0.25 1.53
N ASN A 53 11.46 -1.52 1.60
CA ASN A 53 12.07 -2.23 0.49
C ASN A 53 11.10 -2.59 -0.66
N SER A 54 9.79 -2.52 -0.44
CA SER A 54 8.78 -2.84 -1.46
C SER A 54 7.41 -2.24 -1.15
N GLY A 55 6.57 -2.09 -2.18
CA GLY A 55 5.17 -1.69 -2.01
C GLY A 55 4.37 -2.67 -1.15
N THR A 56 4.66 -3.97 -1.22
CA THR A 56 4.02 -4.98 -0.36
C THR A 56 4.32 -4.73 1.11
N SER A 57 5.57 -4.41 1.45
CA SER A 57 5.95 -4.05 2.82
C SER A 57 5.28 -2.75 3.26
N ALA A 58 5.18 -1.76 2.37
CA ALA A 58 4.48 -0.51 2.66
C ALA A 58 3.00 -0.75 2.99
N LEU A 59 2.30 -1.55 2.18
CA LEU A 59 0.90 -1.91 2.41
C LEU A 59 0.72 -2.66 3.73
N HIS A 60 1.56 -3.64 4.02
CA HIS A 60 1.50 -4.39 5.27
C HIS A 60 1.68 -3.49 6.50
N ILE A 61 2.71 -2.63 6.50
CA ILE A 61 2.94 -1.68 7.59
C ILE A 61 1.77 -0.70 7.72
N SER A 62 1.22 -0.20 6.61
CA SER A 62 0.07 0.70 6.61
C SER A 62 -1.16 0.06 7.27
N LEU A 63 -1.44 -1.22 6.99
CA LEU A 63 -2.52 -1.96 7.62
C LEU A 63 -2.29 -2.14 9.14
N LEU A 64 -1.06 -2.45 9.55
CA LEU A 64 -0.71 -2.53 10.97
C LEU A 64 -0.89 -1.20 11.69
N LEU A 65 -0.45 -0.09 11.08
CA LEU A 65 -0.64 1.28 11.61
C LEU A 65 -2.11 1.69 11.66
N SER A 66 -2.93 1.18 10.73
CA SER A 66 -4.41 1.34 10.76
C SER A 66 -5.08 0.46 11.80
N ASN A 67 -4.30 -0.24 12.62
CA ASN A 67 -4.78 -1.09 13.69
C ASN A 67 -5.67 -2.27 13.24
N ILE A 68 -5.39 -2.81 12.05
CA ILE A 68 -6.02 -4.03 11.55
C ILE A 68 -5.59 -5.21 12.44
N LYS A 69 -6.54 -6.01 12.87
CA LYS A 69 -6.35 -7.15 13.77
C LYS A 69 -6.67 -8.47 13.05
N PRO A 70 -6.13 -9.58 13.53
CA PRO A 70 -6.55 -10.90 13.07
C PRO A 70 -8.06 -11.07 13.13
N GLY A 71 -8.66 -11.50 12.02
CA GLY A 71 -10.10 -11.66 11.89
C GLY A 71 -10.86 -10.46 11.36
N ASP A 72 -10.26 -9.27 11.28
CA ASP A 72 -10.85 -8.10 10.61
C ASP A 72 -11.02 -8.35 9.10
N GLU A 73 -11.78 -7.50 8.45
CA GLU A 73 -11.96 -7.49 6.99
C GLU A 73 -11.42 -6.19 6.40
N VAL A 74 -10.87 -6.28 5.17
CA VAL A 74 -10.32 -5.12 4.45
C VAL A 74 -10.87 -5.11 3.03
N ILE A 75 -11.45 -3.99 2.62
CA ILE A 75 -11.97 -3.81 1.26
C ILE A 75 -10.79 -3.69 0.28
N VAL A 76 -10.85 -4.48 -0.79
CA VAL A 76 -9.83 -4.51 -1.85
C VAL A 76 -10.50 -4.60 -3.23
N PRO A 77 -9.90 -4.05 -4.31
CA PRO A 77 -10.43 -4.22 -5.65
C PRO A 77 -10.21 -5.66 -6.16
N THR A 78 -11.11 -6.15 -7.02
CA THR A 78 -10.99 -7.48 -7.66
C THR A 78 -9.86 -7.53 -8.68
N VAL A 79 -9.55 -6.43 -9.35
CA VAL A 79 -8.44 -6.32 -10.31
C VAL A 79 -7.30 -5.57 -9.67
N SER A 80 -6.24 -6.29 -9.31
CA SER A 80 -5.04 -5.74 -8.67
C SER A 80 -3.89 -6.73 -8.75
N PHE A 81 -2.68 -6.28 -8.45
CA PHE A 81 -1.59 -7.20 -8.11
C PHE A 81 -1.96 -8.00 -6.85
N ILE A 82 -1.30 -9.14 -6.66
CA ILE A 82 -1.50 -9.98 -5.48
C ILE A 82 -1.02 -9.31 -4.17
N ALA A 83 -0.18 -8.26 -4.26
CA ALA A 83 0.43 -7.60 -3.12
C ALA A 83 -0.56 -7.04 -2.09
N PRO A 84 -1.65 -6.31 -2.46
CA PRO A 84 -2.67 -5.85 -1.52
C PRO A 84 -3.33 -7.00 -0.76
N ILE A 85 -3.69 -8.08 -1.47
CA ILE A 85 -4.32 -9.27 -0.87
C ILE A 85 -3.37 -9.94 0.12
N ASN A 86 -2.10 -10.11 -0.26
CA ASN A 86 -1.08 -10.68 0.61
C ASN A 86 -0.86 -9.82 1.87
N ALA A 87 -0.84 -8.49 1.74
CA ALA A 87 -0.70 -7.60 2.89
C ALA A 87 -1.85 -7.78 3.90
N VAL A 88 -3.09 -7.94 3.41
CA VAL A 88 -4.26 -8.25 4.25
C VAL A 88 -4.07 -9.62 4.95
N ASN A 89 -3.66 -10.63 4.19
CA ASN A 89 -3.43 -11.98 4.73
C ASN A 89 -2.30 -12.01 5.78
N TYR A 90 -1.25 -11.20 5.61
CA TYR A 90 -0.16 -11.09 6.59
C TYR A 90 -0.66 -10.53 7.93
N CYS A 91 -1.68 -9.67 7.91
CA CYS A 91 -2.37 -9.22 9.11
C CYS A 91 -3.33 -10.26 9.70
N LYS A 92 -3.46 -11.45 9.10
CA LYS A 92 -4.47 -12.48 9.41
C LYS A 92 -5.90 -11.93 9.33
N ALA A 93 -6.10 -10.93 8.47
CA ALA A 93 -7.39 -10.36 8.10
C ALA A 93 -7.93 -11.02 6.82
N SER A 94 -9.17 -10.75 6.44
CA SER A 94 -9.80 -11.30 5.26
C SER A 94 -10.09 -10.20 4.23
N PRO A 95 -9.81 -10.38 2.93
CA PRO A 95 -10.19 -9.40 1.93
C PRO A 95 -11.71 -9.44 1.64
N ILE A 96 -12.32 -8.26 1.48
CA ILE A 96 -13.64 -8.08 0.87
C ILE A 96 -13.42 -7.55 -0.53
N PHE A 97 -13.76 -8.34 -1.53
CA PHE A 97 -13.56 -7.95 -2.92
C PHE A 97 -14.71 -7.07 -3.39
N ILE A 98 -14.38 -5.86 -3.85
CA ILE A 98 -15.29 -4.97 -4.57
C ILE A 98 -14.82 -4.88 -6.03
N ASP A 99 -15.76 -4.89 -6.94
CA ASP A 99 -15.48 -4.81 -8.37
C ASP A 99 -14.82 -3.47 -8.75
N VAL A 100 -14.30 -3.40 -9.96
CA VAL A 100 -13.65 -2.20 -10.49
C VAL A 100 -14.56 -1.45 -11.46
N ASP A 101 -14.28 -0.17 -11.64
CA ASP A 101 -14.88 0.70 -12.65
C ASP A 101 -14.23 0.51 -14.04
N ASP A 102 -14.68 1.27 -15.03
CA ASP A 102 -14.14 1.22 -16.40
C ASP A 102 -12.67 1.65 -16.52
N TYR A 103 -12.14 2.29 -15.49
CA TYR A 103 -10.73 2.71 -15.40
C TYR A 103 -9.86 1.75 -14.56
N LEU A 104 -10.42 0.59 -14.19
CA LEU A 104 -9.78 -0.43 -13.34
C LEU A 104 -9.44 0.06 -11.92
N ASN A 105 -10.07 1.13 -11.45
CA ASN A 105 -10.06 1.52 -10.05
C ASN A 105 -11.20 0.83 -9.30
N ILE A 106 -11.08 0.73 -7.97
CA ILE A 106 -12.19 0.21 -7.16
C ILE A 106 -13.48 1.01 -7.45
N ASP A 107 -14.58 0.33 -7.74
CA ASP A 107 -15.87 0.97 -8.02
C ASP A 107 -16.41 1.65 -6.76
N ILE A 108 -16.37 2.98 -6.76
CA ILE A 108 -16.80 3.78 -5.61
C ILE A 108 -18.30 3.63 -5.36
N LYS A 109 -19.15 3.49 -6.39
CA LYS A 109 -20.59 3.32 -6.22
C LYS A 109 -20.89 1.99 -5.54
N LYS A 110 -20.25 0.90 -5.98
CA LYS A 110 -20.37 -0.43 -5.37
C LYS A 110 -19.80 -0.44 -3.95
N THR A 111 -18.72 0.27 -3.71
CA THR A 111 -18.13 0.40 -2.36
C THR A 111 -19.08 1.11 -1.41
N ILE A 112 -19.67 2.25 -1.83
CA ILE A 112 -20.66 2.99 -1.03
C ILE A 112 -21.89 2.12 -0.79
N TYR A 113 -22.42 1.48 -1.84
CA TYR A 113 -23.56 0.57 -1.70
C TYR A 113 -23.31 -0.54 -0.67
N PHE A 114 -22.12 -1.16 -0.73
CA PHE A 114 -21.72 -2.18 0.26
C PHE A 114 -21.69 -1.60 1.68
N LEU A 115 -21.05 -0.44 1.87
CA LEU A 115 -20.95 0.18 3.19
C LEU A 115 -22.32 0.58 3.78
N GLU A 116 -23.24 1.07 2.96
CA GLU A 116 -24.58 1.48 3.41
C GLU A 116 -25.51 0.29 3.66
N ASN A 117 -25.49 -0.73 2.79
CA ASN A 117 -26.46 -1.80 2.81
C ASN A 117 -26.00 -3.06 3.53
N GLU A 118 -24.69 -3.41 3.40
CA GLU A 118 -24.15 -4.67 3.90
C GLU A 118 -23.35 -4.51 5.21
N THR A 119 -23.25 -3.28 5.73
CA THR A 119 -22.52 -3.03 6.99
C THR A 119 -23.38 -2.33 8.03
N ILE A 120 -22.91 -2.35 9.28
CA ILE A 120 -23.50 -1.64 10.40
C ILE A 120 -22.39 -0.98 11.22
N THR A 121 -22.59 0.29 11.57
CA THR A 121 -21.64 1.02 12.44
C THR A 121 -22.12 0.98 13.90
N ARG A 122 -21.24 0.57 14.81
CA ARG A 122 -21.45 0.56 16.26
C ARG A 122 -20.19 1.07 16.95
N ASN A 123 -20.32 1.99 17.89
CA ASN A 123 -19.20 2.56 18.66
C ASN A 123 -18.05 3.05 17.75
N ASN A 124 -18.38 3.74 16.67
CA ASN A 124 -17.45 4.24 15.66
C ASN A 124 -16.63 3.15 14.91
N LEU A 125 -17.06 1.91 14.95
CA LEU A 125 -16.49 0.79 14.21
C LEU A 125 -17.54 0.22 13.25
N THR A 126 -17.10 -0.13 12.05
CA THR A 126 -17.96 -0.68 11.00
C THR A 126 -17.81 -2.21 10.97
N TYR A 127 -18.94 -2.90 10.91
CA TYR A 127 -18.99 -4.36 10.88
C TYR A 127 -19.80 -4.85 9.68
N ASN A 128 -19.32 -5.88 9.03
CA ASN A 128 -20.05 -6.59 8.00
C ASN A 128 -21.27 -7.31 8.60
N LYS A 129 -22.47 -7.05 8.07
CA LYS A 129 -23.73 -7.67 8.57
C LYS A 129 -23.73 -9.18 8.44
N LYS A 130 -23.07 -9.73 7.39
CA LYS A 130 -23.04 -11.17 7.10
C LYS A 130 -22.03 -11.91 7.97
N THR A 131 -20.80 -11.44 7.98
CA THR A 131 -19.69 -12.13 8.69
C THR A 131 -19.57 -11.73 10.16
N LYS A 132 -20.17 -10.60 10.57
CA LYS A 132 -20.06 -9.96 11.88
C LYS A 132 -18.64 -9.48 12.21
N LYS A 133 -17.72 -9.48 11.25
CA LYS A 133 -16.35 -9.03 11.41
C LYS A 133 -16.25 -7.52 11.26
N LYS A 134 -15.24 -6.91 11.89
CA LYS A 134 -14.91 -5.50 11.73
C LYS A 134 -14.26 -5.26 10.35
N ILE A 135 -14.59 -4.12 9.73
CA ILE A 135 -14.03 -3.67 8.46
C ILE A 135 -13.09 -2.49 8.71
#